data_ad9460e89597ee6463fed9007c6f7517
#
_entry.id   ad9460e89597ee6463fed9007c6f7517
#
_cell.length_a   1.000
_cell.length_b   1.000
_cell.length_c   1.000
_cell.angle_alpha   90.00
_cell.angle_beta   90.00
_cell.angle_gamma   90.00
#
_symmetry.space_group_name_H-M   'P 1'
#
loop_
_entity.id
_entity.type
_entity.pdbx_description
1 polymer ?
#
loop_
_entity_poly.entity_id
_entity_poly.type
_entity_poly.pdbx_seq_one_letter_code
_entity_poly.pdbx_strand_id
1 'polypeptide(L)'
;RTDGTTVQASKGAAIFSGDVIKTDADANIGIKFVDETSFSLGESGRMVIDEMIYDPSNNSDSSSSFSVVKGVFSFVSGQVAKSGDDAMVVKTPVASIGIRGTTVAGKAAAEGSSNSITLLPDADGGVGQIAVSNSAGTQIMSVPFQTTSLTSAFTAPPPPVVVPANQLESLYGSNITTVLPPSTQQQQQQQQQQQQQQQDGPAADTTEGA
;
A
#
# COMPACT_ATOMS: atom_id res chain seq x y z
N ARG A 1 17.10 6.41 -14.29
CA ARG A 1 17.21 7.88 -14.37
C ARG A 1 16.57 8.38 -15.66
N THR A 2 16.21 9.64 -15.69
CA THR A 2 15.65 10.29 -16.89
C THR A 2 16.64 10.37 -18.07
N ASP A 3 17.94 10.37 -17.79
CA ASP A 3 19.02 10.34 -18.78
C ASP A 3 19.32 8.93 -19.33
N GLY A 4 18.55 7.91 -18.92
CA GLY A 4 18.75 6.51 -19.31
C GLY A 4 19.80 5.76 -18.49
N THR A 5 20.50 6.41 -17.56
CA THR A 5 21.46 5.71 -16.71
C THR A 5 20.78 4.78 -15.70
N THR A 6 21.38 3.62 -15.45
CA THR A 6 20.97 2.69 -14.40
C THR A 6 21.94 2.79 -13.25
N VAL A 7 21.42 3.01 -12.04
CA VAL A 7 22.20 3.11 -10.81
C VAL A 7 21.68 2.06 -9.84
N GLN A 8 22.56 1.29 -9.23
CA GLN A 8 22.19 0.37 -8.17
C GLN A 8 21.79 1.18 -6.92
N ALA A 9 20.58 0.95 -6.41
CA ALA A 9 20.11 1.62 -5.22
C ALA A 9 20.88 1.11 -3.99
N SER A 10 21.27 2.04 -3.13
CA SER A 10 21.86 1.77 -1.82
C SER A 10 21.21 2.66 -0.77
N LYS A 11 21.37 2.31 0.51
CA LYS A 11 20.85 3.12 1.60
C LYS A 11 21.39 4.56 1.51
N GLY A 12 20.49 5.54 1.50
CA GLY A 12 20.83 6.95 1.39
C GLY A 12 21.07 7.44 -0.04
N ALA A 13 20.90 6.60 -1.06
CA ALA A 13 20.96 7.04 -2.46
C ALA A 13 19.82 8.05 -2.73
N ALA A 14 20.18 9.18 -3.35
CA ALA A 14 19.21 10.19 -3.75
C ALA A 14 18.38 9.68 -4.93
N ILE A 15 17.06 9.93 -4.86
CA ILE A 15 16.09 9.67 -5.91
C ILE A 15 15.42 10.98 -6.32
N PHE A 16 14.96 11.06 -7.57
CA PHE A 16 14.45 12.29 -8.17
C PHE A 16 13.16 12.03 -8.94
N SER A 17 12.38 13.08 -9.16
CA SER A 17 11.25 13.03 -10.10
C SER A 17 11.70 12.54 -11.47
N GLY A 18 10.90 11.66 -12.08
CA GLY A 18 11.20 10.96 -13.32
C GLY A 18 12.04 9.70 -13.16
N ASP A 19 12.58 9.41 -11.98
CA ASP A 19 13.30 8.15 -11.77
C ASP A 19 12.37 6.95 -11.84
N VAL A 20 12.86 5.88 -12.49
CA VAL A 20 12.21 4.58 -12.52
C VAL A 20 12.90 3.66 -11.51
N ILE A 21 12.14 3.19 -10.54
CA ILE A 21 12.59 2.24 -9.53
C ILE A 21 12.18 0.83 -9.97
N LYS A 22 13.12 -0.11 -9.89
CA LYS A 22 12.89 -1.52 -10.16
C LYS A 22 13.49 -2.36 -9.04
N THR A 23 12.80 -3.42 -8.66
CA THR A 23 13.28 -4.45 -7.74
C THR A 23 13.44 -5.78 -8.48
N ASP A 24 14.44 -6.55 -8.11
CA ASP A 24 14.66 -7.92 -8.60
C ASP A 24 13.72 -8.92 -7.87
N ALA A 25 13.81 -10.20 -8.24
CA ALA A 25 12.90 -11.24 -7.77
C ALA A 25 12.89 -11.42 -6.23
N ASP A 26 14.04 -11.23 -5.56
CA ASP A 26 14.18 -11.40 -4.12
C ASP A 26 14.51 -10.08 -3.40
N ALA A 27 14.16 -8.93 -4.03
CA ALA A 27 14.51 -7.62 -3.54
C ALA A 27 13.27 -6.80 -3.18
N ASN A 28 13.41 -5.96 -2.17
CA ASN A 28 12.46 -4.91 -1.84
C ASN A 28 13.19 -3.60 -1.61
N ILE A 29 12.48 -2.49 -1.70
CA ILE A 29 13.03 -1.16 -1.44
C ILE A 29 12.04 -0.33 -0.62
N GLY A 30 12.57 0.36 0.39
CA GLY A 30 11.86 1.42 1.11
C GLY A 30 12.42 2.78 0.71
N ILE A 31 11.53 3.72 0.42
CA ILE A 31 11.86 5.08 0.00
C ILE A 31 11.18 6.03 0.98
N LYS A 32 11.94 6.99 1.50
CA LYS A 32 11.39 8.10 2.29
C LYS A 32 11.53 9.39 1.50
N PHE A 33 10.39 10.06 1.31
CA PHE A 33 10.31 11.34 0.60
C PHE A 33 10.47 12.53 1.54
N VAL A 34 10.68 13.71 0.98
CA VAL A 34 10.92 14.96 1.70
C VAL A 34 9.71 15.45 2.51
N ASP A 35 8.49 15.06 2.13
CA ASP A 35 7.23 15.33 2.82
C ASP A 35 6.88 14.30 3.90
N GLU A 36 7.82 13.42 4.23
CA GLU A 36 7.67 12.29 5.13
C GLU A 36 6.84 11.11 4.59
N THR A 37 6.36 11.15 3.36
CA THR A 37 5.79 9.96 2.71
C THR A 37 6.82 8.83 2.72
N SER A 38 6.40 7.65 3.16
CA SER A 38 7.19 6.42 3.07
C SER A 38 6.55 5.49 2.07
N PHE A 39 7.30 5.02 1.09
CA PHE A 39 6.85 4.11 0.06
C PHE A 39 7.70 2.84 0.08
N SER A 40 7.06 1.67 0.01
CA SER A 40 7.74 0.38 -0.11
C SER A 40 7.29 -0.32 -1.38
N LEU A 41 8.24 -0.89 -2.10
CA LEU A 41 8.01 -1.68 -3.30
C LEU A 41 8.59 -3.07 -3.08
N GLY A 42 7.76 -4.10 -3.24
CA GLY A 42 8.14 -5.50 -3.12
C GLY A 42 8.89 -6.03 -4.33
N GLU A 43 9.13 -7.33 -4.33
CA GLU A 43 9.89 -8.04 -5.36
C GLU A 43 9.31 -7.90 -6.77
N SER A 44 10.18 -7.99 -7.77
CA SER A 44 9.83 -7.89 -9.20
C SER A 44 8.99 -6.67 -9.55
N GLY A 45 9.04 -5.65 -8.69
CA GLY A 45 8.26 -4.43 -8.79
C GLY A 45 8.84 -3.42 -9.77
N ARG A 46 7.99 -2.51 -10.21
CA ARG A 46 8.38 -1.34 -11.00
C ARG A 46 7.46 -0.17 -10.68
N MET A 47 8.06 0.96 -10.33
CA MET A 47 7.37 2.22 -10.15
C MET A 47 8.13 3.37 -10.82
N VAL A 48 7.42 4.45 -11.08
CA VAL A 48 7.96 5.73 -11.55
C VAL A 48 7.57 6.81 -10.54
N ILE A 49 8.49 7.68 -10.23
CA ILE A 49 8.24 8.91 -9.47
C ILE A 49 7.86 9.97 -10.50
N ASP A 50 6.56 10.13 -10.78
CA ASP A 50 6.12 11.05 -11.84
C ASP A 50 6.37 12.51 -11.41
N GLU A 51 6.01 12.84 -10.18
CA GLU A 51 6.12 14.19 -9.62
C GLU A 51 6.28 14.16 -8.10
N MET A 52 7.06 15.09 -7.58
CA MET A 52 7.18 15.36 -6.16
C MET A 52 7.49 16.83 -5.96
N ILE A 53 6.47 17.61 -5.61
CA ILE A 53 6.55 19.03 -5.29
C ILE A 53 6.11 19.18 -3.84
N TYR A 54 6.99 19.69 -3.00
CA TYR A 54 6.71 19.92 -1.59
C TYR A 54 7.35 21.21 -1.11
N ASP A 55 6.51 22.14 -0.67
CA ASP A 55 6.93 23.37 0.00
C ASP A 55 6.37 23.39 1.43
N PRO A 56 7.22 23.20 2.45
CA PRO A 56 6.77 23.23 3.85
C PRO A 56 6.26 24.59 4.31
N SER A 57 6.61 25.67 3.58
CA SER A 57 6.17 27.03 3.87
C SER A 57 4.80 27.35 3.27
N ASN A 58 4.45 26.69 2.15
CA ASN A 58 3.18 26.84 1.43
C ASN A 58 2.69 25.48 0.93
N ASN A 59 2.12 24.70 1.84
CA ASN A 59 1.69 23.34 1.52
C ASN A 59 0.54 23.26 0.51
N SER A 60 -0.18 24.39 0.25
CA SER A 60 -1.30 24.39 -0.70
C SER A 60 -0.90 24.12 -2.15
N ASP A 61 0.36 24.37 -2.51
CA ASP A 61 0.90 24.16 -3.85
C ASP A 61 1.69 22.83 -3.96
N SER A 62 1.64 22.01 -2.90
CA SER A 62 2.33 20.73 -2.86
C SER A 62 1.54 19.67 -3.62
N SER A 63 2.24 18.85 -4.40
CA SER A 63 1.66 17.73 -5.14
C SER A 63 2.64 16.56 -5.26
N SER A 64 2.10 15.34 -5.30
CA SER A 64 2.91 14.15 -5.57
C SER A 64 2.14 13.13 -6.40
N SER A 65 2.83 12.53 -7.35
CA SER A 65 2.27 11.49 -8.23
C SER A 65 3.27 10.38 -8.45
N PHE A 66 2.79 9.15 -8.30
CA PHE A 66 3.57 7.94 -8.46
C PHE A 66 2.84 6.96 -9.37
N SER A 67 3.54 6.31 -10.29
CA SER A 67 2.98 5.26 -11.15
C SER A 67 3.57 3.91 -10.76
N VAL A 68 2.77 3.03 -10.16
CA VAL A 68 3.16 1.64 -9.89
C VAL A 68 2.73 0.78 -11.08
N VAL A 69 3.70 0.39 -11.89
CA VAL A 69 3.45 -0.38 -13.12
C VAL A 69 3.17 -1.85 -12.80
N LYS A 70 3.87 -2.41 -11.83
CA LYS A 70 3.67 -3.77 -11.34
C LYS A 70 4.33 -4.00 -9.97
N GLY A 71 3.85 -4.99 -9.25
CA GLY A 71 4.39 -5.45 -7.97
C GLY A 71 3.48 -5.11 -6.80
N VAL A 72 3.81 -5.70 -5.66
CA VAL A 72 3.19 -5.36 -4.37
C VAL A 72 3.83 -4.09 -3.84
N PHE A 73 3.03 -3.19 -3.31
CA PHE A 73 3.49 -1.93 -2.76
C PHE A 73 2.73 -1.56 -1.50
N SER A 74 3.32 -0.74 -0.68
CA SER A 74 2.61 -0.01 0.37
C SER A 74 3.16 1.40 0.51
N PHE A 75 2.37 2.29 1.07
CA PHE A 75 2.83 3.61 1.46
C PHE A 75 2.11 4.10 2.71
N VAL A 76 2.81 4.96 3.43
CA VAL A 76 2.27 5.83 4.48
C VAL A 76 2.37 7.24 3.95
N SER A 77 1.24 7.90 3.76
CA SER A 77 1.21 9.25 3.20
C SER A 77 1.78 10.28 4.17
N GLY A 78 2.50 11.26 3.61
CA GLY A 78 3.12 12.36 4.35
C GLY A 78 2.28 13.63 4.33
N GLN A 79 2.98 14.78 4.32
CA GLN A 79 2.35 16.09 4.43
C GLN A 79 1.61 16.52 3.16
N VAL A 80 2.09 16.11 1.98
CA VAL A 80 1.44 16.43 0.70
C VAL A 80 -0.01 15.93 0.67
N ALA A 81 -0.27 14.71 1.13
CA ALA A 81 -1.61 14.13 1.16
C ALA A 81 -2.60 14.87 2.08
N LYS A 82 -2.11 15.80 2.91
CA LYS A 82 -2.91 16.64 3.80
C LYS A 82 -3.16 18.04 3.24
N SER A 83 -2.51 18.39 2.12
CA SER A 83 -2.61 19.73 1.53
C SER A 83 -3.90 19.95 0.74
N GLY A 84 -4.54 18.90 0.27
CA GLY A 84 -5.80 18.99 -0.48
C GLY A 84 -6.27 17.64 -1.01
N ASP A 85 -7.48 17.64 -1.54
CA ASP A 85 -8.03 16.50 -2.26
C ASP A 85 -7.16 16.22 -3.48
N ASP A 86 -6.78 14.95 -3.68
CA ASP A 86 -5.96 14.50 -4.79
C ASP A 86 -4.56 15.15 -4.91
N ALA A 87 -4.08 15.84 -3.85
CA ALA A 87 -2.71 16.35 -3.81
C ALA A 87 -1.66 15.23 -3.88
N MET A 88 -2.00 14.04 -3.39
CA MET A 88 -1.21 12.83 -3.56
C MET A 88 -1.98 11.78 -4.36
N VAL A 89 -1.40 11.31 -5.47
CA VAL A 89 -2.01 10.30 -6.35
C VAL A 89 -1.04 9.15 -6.61
N VAL A 90 -1.54 7.92 -6.46
CA VAL A 90 -0.84 6.71 -6.92
C VAL A 90 -1.61 6.08 -8.06
N LYS A 91 -0.96 5.92 -9.21
CA LYS A 91 -1.54 5.33 -10.42
C LYS A 91 -1.10 3.87 -10.56
N THR A 92 -2.02 3.02 -10.98
CA THR A 92 -1.79 1.65 -11.42
C THR A 92 -2.25 1.49 -12.86
N PRO A 93 -1.98 0.38 -13.53
CA PRO A 93 -2.48 0.17 -14.90
C PRO A 93 -4.01 0.22 -15.05
N VAL A 94 -4.77 0.00 -13.97
CA VAL A 94 -6.24 -0.11 -14.03
C VAL A 94 -6.98 0.95 -13.19
N ALA A 95 -6.28 1.73 -12.36
CA ALA A 95 -6.91 2.73 -11.50
C ALA A 95 -5.92 3.82 -11.04
N SER A 96 -6.47 4.96 -10.67
CA SER A 96 -5.81 6.02 -9.90
C SER A 96 -6.34 6.02 -8.47
N ILE A 97 -5.48 6.23 -7.50
CA ILE A 97 -5.78 6.26 -6.07
C ILE A 97 -5.47 7.67 -5.58
N GLY A 98 -6.49 8.46 -5.32
CA GLY A 98 -6.38 9.75 -4.63
C GLY A 98 -6.31 9.52 -3.12
N ILE A 99 -5.38 10.17 -2.43
CA ILE A 99 -5.02 9.84 -1.04
C ILE A 99 -5.21 11.05 -0.14
N ARG A 100 -5.88 10.83 0.99
CA ARG A 100 -6.16 11.84 2.01
C ARG A 100 -5.69 11.35 3.38
N GLY A 101 -4.37 11.41 3.60
CA GLY A 101 -3.75 11.15 4.90
C GLY A 101 -4.00 9.75 5.44
N THR A 102 -3.35 8.71 4.89
CA THR A 102 -3.55 7.32 5.35
C THR A 102 -2.47 6.36 4.85
N THR A 103 -2.55 5.15 5.36
CA THR A 103 -1.71 4.00 4.97
C THR A 103 -2.47 3.11 3.98
N VAL A 104 -1.79 2.69 2.91
CA VAL A 104 -2.37 1.83 1.86
C VAL A 104 -1.41 0.71 1.50
N ALA A 105 -1.95 -0.47 1.25
CA ALA A 105 -1.27 -1.55 0.55
C ALA A 105 -1.96 -1.83 -0.79
N GLY A 106 -1.19 -2.25 -1.79
CA GLY A 106 -1.74 -2.57 -3.09
C GLY A 106 -0.87 -3.56 -3.88
N LYS A 107 -1.49 -4.11 -4.89
CA LYS A 107 -0.82 -4.93 -5.92
C LYS A 107 -1.22 -4.37 -7.28
N ALA A 108 -0.22 -3.94 -8.04
CA ALA A 108 -0.37 -3.51 -9.41
C ALA A 108 0.01 -4.63 -10.37
N ALA A 109 -0.78 -4.82 -11.41
CA ALA A 109 -0.56 -5.78 -12.49
C ALA A 109 -1.13 -5.21 -13.80
N ALA A 110 -0.75 -5.79 -14.92
CA ALA A 110 -1.23 -5.37 -16.23
C ALA A 110 -2.77 -5.48 -16.35
N GLU A 111 -3.34 -4.70 -17.27
CA GLU A 111 -4.75 -4.83 -17.69
C GLU A 111 -5.11 -6.29 -17.96
N GLY A 112 -6.26 -6.73 -17.46
CA GLY A 112 -6.71 -8.12 -17.52
C GLY A 112 -6.23 -8.99 -16.33
N SER A 113 -5.29 -8.50 -15.52
CA SER A 113 -4.81 -9.18 -14.33
C SER A 113 -5.36 -8.54 -13.05
N SER A 114 -5.39 -9.29 -11.95
CA SER A 114 -5.93 -8.79 -10.68
C SER A 114 -5.01 -7.73 -10.08
N ASN A 115 -5.54 -6.54 -9.90
CA ASN A 115 -5.01 -5.44 -9.10
C ASN A 115 -5.85 -5.32 -7.83
N SER A 116 -5.25 -5.08 -6.69
CA SER A 116 -5.96 -4.92 -5.42
C SER A 116 -5.43 -3.72 -4.65
N ILE A 117 -6.33 -3.04 -3.94
CA ILE A 117 -6.02 -1.86 -3.13
C ILE A 117 -6.72 -2.04 -1.79
N THR A 118 -5.97 -1.95 -0.70
CA THR A 118 -6.47 -2.07 0.68
C THR A 118 -6.11 -0.82 1.46
N LEU A 119 -7.11 -0.22 2.10
CA LEU A 119 -6.93 0.86 3.07
C LEU A 119 -6.53 0.25 4.43
N LEU A 120 -5.42 0.69 4.98
CA LEU A 120 -4.87 0.18 6.24
C LEU A 120 -5.01 1.22 7.35
N PRO A 121 -5.08 0.79 8.62
CA PRO A 121 -4.97 1.72 9.74
C PRO A 121 -3.56 2.33 9.79
N ASP A 122 -3.51 3.58 10.23
CA ASP A 122 -2.27 4.29 10.52
C ASP A 122 -1.63 3.80 11.83
N ALA A 123 -0.38 4.22 12.10
CA ALA A 123 0.36 3.77 13.28
C ALA A 123 -0.31 4.17 14.61
N ASP A 124 -1.09 5.25 14.62
CA ASP A 124 -1.87 5.72 15.76
C ASP A 124 -3.24 5.06 15.88
N GLY A 125 -3.58 4.15 14.96
CA GLY A 125 -4.86 3.45 14.87
C GLY A 125 -5.95 4.23 14.13
N GLY A 126 -5.67 5.45 13.70
CA GLY A 126 -6.55 6.22 12.81
C GLY A 126 -6.65 5.61 11.41
N VAL A 127 -7.54 6.15 10.61
CA VAL A 127 -7.64 5.84 9.19
C VAL A 127 -8.09 7.08 8.44
N GLY A 128 -7.42 7.39 7.34
CA GLY A 128 -7.86 8.45 6.45
C GLY A 128 -8.83 7.94 5.39
N GLN A 129 -8.77 8.52 4.22
CA GLN A 129 -9.66 8.19 3.12
C GLN A 129 -8.87 8.03 1.83
N ILE A 130 -9.30 7.13 0.96
CA ILE A 130 -8.83 7.04 -0.43
C ILE A 130 -10.00 7.00 -1.40
N ALA A 131 -9.75 7.54 -2.60
CA ALA A 131 -10.64 7.44 -3.76
C ALA A 131 -9.97 6.57 -4.82
N VAL A 132 -10.54 5.42 -5.12
CA VAL A 132 -10.08 4.53 -6.21
C VAL A 132 -10.93 4.78 -7.43
N SER A 133 -10.32 5.32 -8.48
CA SER A 133 -11.01 5.81 -9.68
C SER A 133 -10.44 5.20 -10.95
N ASN A 134 -11.28 4.98 -11.95
CA ASN A 134 -10.89 4.70 -13.33
C ASN A 134 -11.87 5.35 -14.30
N SER A 135 -11.77 5.05 -15.60
CA SER A 135 -12.64 5.66 -16.63
C SER A 135 -14.13 5.33 -16.46
N ALA A 136 -14.48 4.30 -15.69
CA ALA A 136 -15.84 3.81 -15.53
C ALA A 136 -16.49 4.19 -14.19
N GLY A 137 -15.71 4.67 -13.19
CA GLY A 137 -16.29 5.07 -11.91
C GLY A 137 -15.27 5.27 -10.79
N THR A 138 -15.79 5.57 -9.60
CA THR A 138 -15.00 5.84 -8.39
C THR A 138 -15.61 5.11 -7.20
N GLN A 139 -14.77 4.54 -6.34
CA GLN A 139 -15.12 4.03 -5.02
C GLN A 139 -14.34 4.78 -3.93
N ILE A 140 -15.04 5.20 -2.90
CA ILE A 140 -14.45 5.81 -1.71
C ILE A 140 -14.26 4.73 -0.65
N MET A 141 -13.10 4.71 -0.02
CA MET A 141 -12.75 3.81 1.08
C MET A 141 -12.32 4.64 2.29
N SER A 142 -12.95 4.40 3.44
CA SER A 142 -12.73 5.15 4.69
C SER A 142 -12.81 4.29 5.94
N VAL A 143 -12.91 2.97 5.79
CA VAL A 143 -12.92 2.01 6.89
C VAL A 143 -11.67 1.14 6.81
N PRO A 144 -10.97 0.86 7.91
CA PRO A 144 -9.80 0.00 7.93
C PRO A 144 -10.06 -1.35 7.26
N PHE A 145 -9.07 -1.83 6.50
CA PHE A 145 -9.11 -3.09 5.78
C PHE A 145 -10.15 -3.19 4.65
N GLN A 146 -10.83 -2.09 4.31
CA GLN A 146 -11.56 -2.06 3.05
C GLN A 146 -10.62 -2.35 1.88
N THR A 147 -11.06 -3.26 1.02
CA THR A 147 -10.29 -3.73 -0.14
C THR A 147 -11.20 -3.73 -1.36
N THR A 148 -10.69 -3.22 -2.47
CA THR A 148 -11.30 -3.37 -3.80
C THR A 148 -10.32 -4.05 -4.73
N SER A 149 -10.83 -4.87 -5.66
CA SER A 149 -10.02 -5.59 -6.64
C SER A 149 -10.56 -5.33 -8.05
N LEU A 150 -9.66 -4.96 -8.94
CA LEU A 150 -9.95 -4.58 -10.32
C LEU A 150 -9.09 -5.38 -11.29
N THR A 151 -9.65 -5.66 -12.46
CA THR A 151 -8.91 -6.27 -13.57
C THR A 151 -8.82 -5.36 -14.78
N SER A 152 -9.64 -4.30 -14.84
CA SER A 152 -9.74 -3.43 -16.01
C SER A 152 -9.92 -1.96 -15.63
N ALA A 153 -9.29 -1.09 -16.41
CA ALA A 153 -9.48 0.36 -16.35
C ALA A 153 -10.84 0.82 -16.89
N PHE A 154 -11.57 -0.06 -17.57
CA PHE A 154 -12.83 0.24 -18.26
C PHE A 154 -14.07 -0.35 -17.56
N THR A 155 -13.88 -1.01 -16.44
CA THR A 155 -14.96 -1.51 -15.58
C THR A 155 -14.92 -0.77 -14.26
N ALA A 156 -16.06 -0.24 -13.80
CA ALA A 156 -16.13 0.49 -12.55
C ALA A 156 -15.56 -0.32 -11.38
N PRO A 157 -14.80 0.31 -10.48
CA PRO A 157 -14.31 -0.37 -9.29
C PRO A 157 -15.47 -0.97 -8.50
N PRO A 158 -15.41 -2.27 -8.13
CA PRO A 158 -16.48 -2.87 -7.33
C PRO A 158 -16.55 -2.25 -5.93
N PRO A 159 -17.71 -2.30 -5.27
CA PRO A 159 -17.84 -1.87 -3.89
C PRO A 159 -16.78 -2.54 -3.00
N PRO A 160 -16.09 -1.78 -2.14
CA PRO A 160 -15.05 -2.34 -1.30
C PRO A 160 -15.63 -3.27 -0.24
N VAL A 161 -14.89 -4.34 0.07
CA VAL A 161 -15.21 -5.28 1.15
C VAL A 161 -14.16 -5.19 2.24
N VAL A 162 -14.55 -5.41 3.51
CA VAL A 162 -13.59 -5.48 4.60
C VAL A 162 -12.95 -6.86 4.62
N VAL A 163 -11.63 -6.91 4.45
CA VAL A 163 -10.83 -8.14 4.48
C VAL A 163 -10.09 -8.21 5.81
N PRO A 164 -10.19 -9.30 6.58
CA PRO A 164 -9.44 -9.47 7.82
C PRO A 164 -7.93 -9.36 7.60
N ALA A 165 -7.21 -8.78 8.56
CA ALA A 165 -5.77 -8.55 8.45
C ALA A 165 -4.96 -9.84 8.17
N ASN A 166 -5.39 -10.99 8.72
CA ASN A 166 -4.78 -12.30 8.49
C ASN A 166 -4.95 -12.83 7.04
N GLN A 167 -5.82 -12.22 6.23
CA GLN A 167 -5.99 -12.59 4.82
C GLN A 167 -5.17 -11.70 3.86
N LEU A 168 -4.49 -10.68 4.35
CA LEU A 168 -3.66 -9.81 3.50
C LEU A 168 -2.53 -10.59 2.80
N GLU A 169 -1.97 -11.60 3.47
CA GLU A 169 -0.95 -12.47 2.87
C GLU A 169 -1.49 -13.24 1.67
N SER A 170 -2.74 -13.67 1.69
CA SER A 170 -3.35 -14.35 0.53
C SER A 170 -3.57 -13.43 -0.66
N LEU A 171 -3.78 -12.12 -0.43
CA LEU A 171 -3.97 -11.12 -1.47
C LEU A 171 -2.64 -10.64 -2.08
N TYR A 172 -1.62 -10.47 -1.24
CA TYR A 172 -0.39 -9.79 -1.60
C TYR A 172 0.84 -10.70 -1.62
N GLY A 173 0.70 -11.96 -1.15
CA GLY A 173 1.79 -12.92 -0.99
C GLY A 173 2.52 -12.75 0.34
N SER A 174 3.43 -13.69 0.66
CA SER A 174 4.19 -13.73 1.91
C SER A 174 5.08 -12.50 2.12
N ASN A 175 5.47 -11.83 1.05
CA ASN A 175 6.32 -10.64 1.10
C ASN A 175 5.58 -9.38 1.55
N ILE A 176 4.26 -9.43 1.73
CA ILE A 176 3.49 -8.28 2.21
C ILE A 176 4.05 -7.77 3.56
N THR A 177 4.50 -8.67 4.42
CA THR A 177 5.06 -8.29 5.72
C THR A 177 6.29 -7.40 5.63
N THR A 178 7.08 -7.50 4.55
CA THR A 178 8.26 -6.65 4.34
C THR A 178 7.91 -5.27 3.82
N VAL A 179 6.76 -5.11 3.18
CA VAL A 179 6.30 -3.82 2.63
C VAL A 179 5.27 -3.12 3.52
N LEU A 180 4.66 -3.83 4.48
CA LEU A 180 3.73 -3.22 5.44
C LEU A 180 4.46 -2.33 6.45
N PRO A 181 3.82 -1.22 6.90
CA PRO A 181 4.33 -0.44 8.02
C PRO A 181 4.46 -1.29 9.30
N PRO A 182 5.41 -0.98 10.19
CA PRO A 182 5.65 -1.75 11.42
C PRO A 182 4.42 -1.96 12.31
N SER A 183 3.55 -0.97 12.40
CA SER A 183 2.29 -1.05 13.17
C SER A 183 1.34 -2.14 12.65
N THR A 184 1.21 -2.27 11.33
CA THR A 184 0.38 -3.31 10.70
C THR A 184 1.00 -4.69 10.89
N GLN A 185 2.33 -4.81 10.84
CA GLN A 185 3.05 -6.04 11.13
C GLN A 185 2.81 -6.52 12.57
N GLN A 186 2.83 -5.61 13.55
CA GLN A 186 2.55 -5.94 14.96
C GLN A 186 1.12 -6.42 15.17
N GLN A 187 0.14 -5.82 14.53
CA GLN A 187 -1.25 -6.26 14.60
C GLN A 187 -1.45 -7.66 14.02
N GLN A 188 -0.80 -7.97 12.90
CA GLN A 188 -0.82 -9.32 12.32
C GLN A 188 -0.22 -10.37 13.26
N GLN A 189 0.93 -10.06 13.87
CA GLN A 189 1.58 -10.97 14.82
C GLN A 189 0.75 -11.22 16.07
N GLN A 190 0.08 -10.19 16.60
CA GLN A 190 -0.80 -10.34 17.76
C GLN A 190 -2.03 -11.21 17.44
N GLN A 191 -2.63 -11.06 16.26
CA GLN A 191 -3.74 -11.91 15.85
C GLN A 191 -3.33 -13.37 15.65
N GLN A 192 -2.15 -13.64 15.08
CA GLN A 192 -1.63 -15.00 14.96
C GLN A 192 -1.35 -15.65 16.32
N GLN A 193 -0.80 -14.90 17.28
CA GLN A 193 -0.58 -15.40 18.64
C GLN A 193 -1.87 -15.72 19.37
N GLN A 194 -2.91 -14.92 19.21
CA GLN A 194 -4.22 -15.18 19.81
C GLN A 194 -4.89 -16.43 19.24
N GLN A 195 -4.74 -16.69 17.93
CA GLN A 195 -5.28 -17.90 17.32
C GLN A 195 -4.54 -19.17 17.79
N GLN A 196 -3.23 -19.12 17.97
CA GLN A 196 -2.47 -20.25 18.52
C GLN A 196 -2.86 -20.57 19.96
N GLN A 197 -3.07 -19.55 20.81
CA GLN A 197 -3.51 -19.77 22.19
C GLN A 197 -4.91 -20.38 22.31
N GLN A 198 -5.78 -20.17 21.33
CA GLN A 198 -7.10 -20.79 21.29
C GLN A 198 -7.06 -22.27 20.84
N GLN A 199 -6.05 -22.67 20.09
CA GLN A 199 -5.87 -24.09 19.67
C GLN A 199 -5.17 -24.94 20.74
N ASP A 200 -4.34 -24.31 21.57
CA ASP A 200 -3.61 -24.98 22.67
C ASP A 200 -4.35 -24.95 24.02
N GLY A 201 -5.64 -24.61 24.03
CA GLY A 201 -6.47 -24.67 25.25
C GLY A 201 -6.55 -26.10 25.79
N PRO A 202 -6.48 -26.31 27.13
CA PRO A 202 -6.39 -27.64 27.72
C PRO A 202 -7.62 -28.47 27.33
N ALA A 203 -7.34 -29.65 26.76
CA ALA A 203 -8.34 -30.69 26.57
C ALA A 203 -9.03 -30.97 27.90
N ALA A 204 -10.36 -30.83 27.96
CA ALA A 204 -11.14 -31.14 29.15
C ALA A 204 -10.90 -32.61 29.49
N ASP A 205 -10.24 -32.82 30.63
CA ASP A 205 -10.07 -34.14 31.26
C ASP A 205 -11.45 -34.60 31.77
N THR A 206 -12.13 -35.38 30.96
CA THR A 206 -13.31 -36.13 31.37
C THR A 206 -12.84 -37.41 32.09
N THR A 207 -12.47 -37.30 33.35
CA THR A 207 -12.42 -38.43 34.25
C THR A 207 -13.82 -38.79 34.69
N GLU A 208 -14.36 -39.79 34.03
CA GLU A 208 -15.53 -40.53 34.45
C GLU A 208 -15.13 -41.39 35.66
N GLY A 209 -15.65 -41.08 36.85
CA GLY A 209 -15.50 -41.89 38.06
C GLY A 209 -16.66 -42.86 38.20
N ALA A 210 -16.36 -44.12 38.34
CA ALA A 210 -17.25 -45.23 38.64
C ALA A 210 -17.92 -45.11 40.03
#